data_753a5434033f61fcc3e8124e983b6715
#
_entry.id   753a5434033f61fcc3e8124e983b6715
#
_cell.length_a   1.000
_cell.length_b   1.000
_cell.length_c   1.000
_cell.angle_alpha   90.00
_cell.angle_beta   90.00
_cell.angle_gamma   90.00
#
_symmetry.space_group_name_H-M   'P 1'
#
loop_
_entity.id
_entity.type
_entity.pdbx_description
1 polymer ?
#
loop_
_entity_poly.entity_id
_entity_poly.type
_entity_poly.pdbx_seq_one_letter_code
_entity_poly.pdbx_strand_id
1 'polypeptide(L)'
;MKLPKHRRDEAALNSRLIRRPIKRMVWLFLLPTFAAFCIGFLYPFFKGLFLSFCNFRITSQWTWTGLENYRKAFQDPGYMHAFWYTALFALVSLIAINLFAFTIAYALTQKFKGTNVFRTVFFLPNLIGGIVLGYIWSMIFDGILIKYNTSVVLETKYGFWGLVILVCWQQIGYMMIIYIAGLQAVPEDMLEAARIDGANRWQTLWRVTIPNVMPSITICMFLSLTNGFKLFDQNLALTDGRPFQQLGNGETIKTTEMLALNIVNAFGTSGGGNRGVGQAKAVIFFIVVAAISIIQLQASRRKEVQQ
;
A
#
# COMPACT_ATOMS: atom_id res chain seq x y z
N MET A 1 45.39 -19.08 20.41
CA MET A 1 46.30 -19.71 19.44
C MET A 1 46.43 -18.82 18.21
N LYS A 2 47.54 -18.06 18.05
CA LYS A 2 47.71 -17.11 16.90
C LYS A 2 48.20 -17.94 15.70
N LEU A 3 47.45 -17.89 14.59
CA LEU A 3 47.85 -18.51 13.34
C LEU A 3 49.23 -18.02 12.87
N PRO A 4 50.13 -18.87 12.33
CA PRO A 4 51.44 -18.47 11.88
C PRO A 4 51.34 -17.43 10.75
N LYS A 5 52.28 -16.49 10.74
CA LYS A 5 52.29 -15.30 9.86
C LYS A 5 52.07 -15.64 8.38
N HIS A 6 52.67 -16.71 7.91
CA HIS A 6 52.57 -17.22 6.52
C HIS A 6 51.11 -17.52 6.11
N ARG A 7 50.30 -18.15 6.97
CA ARG A 7 48.88 -18.43 6.68
C ARG A 7 47.98 -17.19 6.70
N ARG A 8 48.36 -16.14 7.43
CA ARG A 8 47.65 -14.84 7.43
C ARG A 8 47.88 -14.09 6.12
N ASP A 9 49.12 -14.15 5.60
CA ASP A 9 49.50 -13.46 4.36
C ASP A 9 48.86 -14.17 3.15
N GLU A 10 48.81 -15.51 3.12
CA GLU A 10 48.09 -16.26 2.09
C GLU A 10 46.56 -16.03 2.12
N ALA A 11 45.95 -15.99 3.30
CA ALA A 11 44.53 -15.69 3.43
C ALA A 11 44.18 -14.25 2.99
N ALA A 12 45.08 -13.29 3.32
CA ALA A 12 44.94 -11.90 2.89
C ALA A 12 45.16 -11.73 1.38
N LEU A 13 46.10 -12.48 0.79
CA LEU A 13 46.38 -12.50 -0.66
C LEU A 13 45.20 -13.13 -1.41
N ASN A 14 44.70 -14.26 -0.99
CA ASN A 14 43.54 -14.92 -1.57
C ASN A 14 42.27 -14.07 -1.47
N SER A 15 42.05 -13.36 -0.36
CA SER A 15 40.92 -12.45 -0.22
C SER A 15 41.01 -11.23 -1.13
N ARG A 16 42.24 -10.76 -1.44
CA ARG A 16 42.49 -9.66 -2.42
C ARG A 16 42.33 -10.12 -3.86
N LEU A 17 42.75 -11.33 -4.17
CA LEU A 17 42.62 -11.91 -5.51
C LEU A 17 41.17 -12.22 -5.88
N ILE A 18 40.38 -12.70 -4.94
CA ILE A 18 38.95 -12.98 -5.14
C ILE A 18 38.11 -11.68 -5.21
N ARG A 19 38.48 -10.64 -4.47
CA ARG A 19 37.71 -9.37 -4.45
C ARG A 19 37.89 -8.49 -5.70
N ARG A 20 39.02 -8.54 -6.38
CA ARG A 20 39.29 -7.68 -7.52
C ARG A 20 38.49 -8.00 -8.80
N PRO A 21 38.36 -9.25 -9.25
CA PRO A 21 37.55 -9.55 -10.43
C PRO A 21 36.07 -9.33 -10.21
N ILE A 22 35.55 -9.65 -9.02
CA ILE A 22 34.13 -9.44 -8.70
C ILE A 22 33.77 -7.96 -8.74
N LYS A 23 34.60 -7.05 -8.19
CA LYS A 23 34.34 -5.60 -8.25
C LYS A 23 34.32 -5.05 -9.68
N ARG A 24 35.11 -5.58 -10.59
CA ARG A 24 35.11 -5.16 -12.02
C ARG A 24 33.91 -5.72 -12.78
N MET A 25 33.43 -6.92 -12.40
CA MET A 25 32.30 -7.57 -13.06
C MET A 25 30.93 -7.17 -12.49
N VAL A 26 30.86 -6.49 -11.35
CA VAL A 26 29.59 -6.03 -10.73
C VAL A 26 28.76 -5.21 -11.72
N TRP A 27 29.39 -4.32 -12.49
CA TRP A 27 28.69 -3.51 -13.49
C TRP A 27 28.08 -4.36 -14.62
N LEU A 28 28.75 -5.44 -15.02
CA LEU A 28 28.26 -6.35 -16.06
C LEU A 28 26.99 -7.09 -15.59
N PHE A 29 26.92 -7.49 -14.32
CA PHE A 29 25.73 -8.14 -13.76
C PHE A 29 24.61 -7.16 -13.44
N LEU A 30 24.91 -5.92 -13.03
CA LEU A 30 23.91 -4.91 -12.72
C LEU A 30 23.35 -4.23 -13.97
N LEU A 31 24.14 -4.13 -15.04
CA LEU A 31 23.79 -3.37 -16.24
C LEU A 31 22.48 -3.85 -16.90
N PRO A 32 22.22 -5.16 -17.10
CA PRO A 32 20.96 -5.60 -17.71
C PRO A 32 19.74 -5.20 -16.87
N THR A 33 19.81 -5.41 -15.54
CA THR A 33 18.71 -5.05 -14.62
C THR A 33 18.53 -3.53 -14.56
N PHE A 34 19.61 -2.77 -14.50
CA PHE A 34 19.57 -1.31 -14.49
C PHE A 34 19.06 -0.75 -15.82
N ALA A 35 19.47 -1.32 -16.96
CA ALA A 35 18.95 -0.92 -18.27
C ALA A 35 17.44 -1.21 -18.39
N ALA A 36 16.99 -2.40 -17.96
CA ALA A 36 15.57 -2.72 -17.92
C ALA A 36 14.78 -1.75 -17.03
N PHE A 37 15.31 -1.39 -15.86
CA PHE A 37 14.72 -0.38 -14.98
C PHE A 37 14.66 1.01 -15.62
N CYS A 38 15.71 1.44 -16.28
CA CYS A 38 15.75 2.74 -16.99
C CYS A 38 14.70 2.79 -18.12
N ILE A 39 14.61 1.74 -18.94
CA ILE A 39 13.70 1.67 -20.07
C ILE A 39 12.25 1.46 -19.62
N GLY A 40 12.02 0.54 -18.68
CA GLY A 40 10.66 0.15 -18.26
C GLY A 40 10.05 1.08 -17.21
N PHE A 41 10.85 1.80 -16.44
CA PHE A 41 10.35 2.64 -15.36
C PHE A 41 10.77 4.11 -15.50
N LEU A 42 12.07 4.41 -15.53
CA LEU A 42 12.52 5.82 -15.51
C LEU A 42 12.09 6.60 -16.76
N TYR A 43 12.26 6.03 -17.95
CA TYR A 43 11.87 6.70 -19.18
C TYR A 43 10.36 6.98 -19.24
N PRO A 44 9.43 6.02 -19.02
CA PRO A 44 8.00 6.30 -18.96
C PRO A 44 7.60 7.28 -17.85
N PHE A 45 8.27 7.23 -16.70
CA PHE A 45 8.00 8.14 -15.57
C PHE A 45 8.31 9.59 -15.96
N PHE A 46 9.51 9.88 -16.45
CA PHE A 46 9.87 11.25 -16.85
C PHE A 46 9.10 11.73 -18.08
N LYS A 47 8.81 10.84 -19.03
CA LYS A 47 7.95 11.16 -20.16
C LYS A 47 6.53 11.47 -19.70
N GLY A 48 5.97 10.72 -18.77
CA GLY A 48 4.67 11.00 -18.17
C GLY A 48 4.64 12.32 -17.42
N LEU A 49 5.70 12.62 -16.65
CA LEU A 49 5.84 13.91 -15.97
C LEU A 49 5.86 15.08 -16.99
N PHE A 50 6.61 14.95 -18.08
CA PHE A 50 6.61 15.94 -19.18
C PHE A 50 5.22 16.08 -19.82
N LEU A 51 4.57 14.98 -20.14
CA LEU A 51 3.25 14.96 -20.79
C LEU A 51 2.12 15.54 -19.90
N SER A 52 2.30 15.61 -18.59
CA SER A 52 1.33 16.28 -17.69
C SER A 52 1.20 17.79 -17.97
N PHE A 53 2.23 18.39 -18.55
CA PHE A 53 2.23 19.80 -18.98
C PHE A 53 1.76 19.99 -20.43
N CYS A 54 1.37 18.91 -21.11
CA CYS A 54 1.02 18.91 -22.51
C CYS A 54 -0.43 18.50 -22.72
N ASN A 55 -1.07 19.05 -23.77
CA ASN A 55 -2.27 18.49 -24.33
C ASN A 55 -1.89 17.42 -25.34
N PHE A 56 -2.36 16.19 -25.15
CA PHE A 56 -2.08 15.09 -26.07
C PHE A 56 -3.23 14.07 -26.09
N ARG A 57 -3.39 13.43 -27.25
CA ARG A 57 -4.28 12.29 -27.43
C ARG A 57 -3.47 11.02 -27.63
N ILE A 58 -2.38 11.13 -28.38
CA ILE A 58 -1.39 10.08 -28.64
C ILE A 58 -0.05 10.62 -28.14
N THR A 59 0.75 9.79 -27.52
CA THR A 59 2.03 10.19 -26.89
C THR A 59 3.09 10.74 -27.85
N SER A 60 2.91 10.58 -29.16
CA SER A 60 3.76 11.13 -30.22
C SER A 60 3.33 12.54 -30.69
N GLN A 61 2.06 12.93 -30.45
CA GLN A 61 1.48 14.22 -30.86
C GLN A 61 1.03 14.98 -29.63
N TRP A 62 1.78 15.97 -29.26
CA TRP A 62 1.51 16.79 -28.07
C TRP A 62 1.74 18.26 -28.34
N THR A 63 1.02 19.11 -27.61
CA THR A 63 1.18 20.55 -27.60
C THR A 63 1.38 21.03 -26.16
N TRP A 64 2.33 21.89 -25.95
CA TRP A 64 2.62 22.43 -24.61
C TRP A 64 1.49 23.34 -24.11
N THR A 65 0.98 23.09 -22.90
CA THR A 65 -0.11 23.89 -22.30
C THR A 65 0.25 24.40 -20.88
N GLY A 66 1.46 24.15 -20.41
CA GLY A 66 1.90 24.59 -19.08
C GLY A 66 1.06 23.96 -17.96
N LEU A 67 0.58 24.75 -17.01
CA LEU A 67 -0.17 24.29 -15.84
C LEU A 67 -1.68 24.13 -16.05
N GLU A 68 -2.18 24.32 -17.26
CA GLU A 68 -3.63 24.26 -17.54
C GLU A 68 -4.27 22.89 -17.19
N ASN A 69 -3.55 21.79 -17.41
CA ASN A 69 -4.02 20.46 -17.05
C ASN A 69 -4.18 20.30 -15.53
N TYR A 70 -3.27 20.87 -14.75
CA TYR A 70 -3.35 20.86 -13.30
C TYR A 70 -4.52 21.72 -12.80
N ARG A 71 -4.75 22.87 -13.41
CA ARG A 71 -5.90 23.69 -13.10
C ARG A 71 -7.21 22.94 -13.34
N LYS A 72 -7.35 22.28 -14.49
CA LYS A 72 -8.51 21.45 -14.82
C LYS A 72 -8.67 20.27 -13.86
N ALA A 73 -7.59 19.63 -13.44
CA ALA A 73 -7.63 18.54 -12.48
C ALA A 73 -8.19 18.99 -11.11
N PHE A 74 -7.79 20.17 -10.62
CA PHE A 74 -8.31 20.73 -9.36
C PHE A 74 -9.74 21.29 -9.47
N GLN A 75 -10.18 21.65 -10.66
CA GLN A 75 -11.54 22.10 -10.93
C GLN A 75 -12.53 20.96 -11.18
N ASP A 76 -12.04 19.74 -11.36
CA ASP A 76 -12.88 18.55 -11.57
C ASP A 76 -13.51 18.08 -10.26
N PRO A 77 -14.85 18.22 -10.08
CA PRO A 77 -15.52 17.81 -8.86
C PRO A 77 -15.41 16.31 -8.58
N GLY A 78 -15.38 15.48 -9.64
CA GLY A 78 -15.20 14.03 -9.52
C GLY A 78 -13.84 13.67 -8.95
N TYR A 79 -12.78 14.37 -9.37
CA TYR A 79 -11.44 14.17 -8.85
C TYR A 79 -11.31 14.61 -7.38
N MET A 80 -11.88 15.76 -7.03
CA MET A 80 -11.89 16.24 -5.64
C MET A 80 -12.69 15.34 -4.71
N HIS A 81 -13.84 14.84 -5.18
CA HIS A 81 -14.62 13.85 -4.44
C HIS A 81 -13.82 12.56 -4.24
N ALA A 82 -13.22 12.01 -5.31
CA ALA A 82 -12.40 10.81 -5.26
C ALA A 82 -11.20 10.95 -4.31
N PHE A 83 -10.63 12.15 -4.22
CA PHE A 83 -9.52 12.44 -3.29
C PHE A 83 -9.96 12.25 -1.83
N TRP A 84 -11.04 12.91 -1.40
CA TRP A 84 -11.53 12.84 -0.03
C TRP A 84 -12.09 11.46 0.31
N TYR A 85 -12.78 10.84 -0.64
CA TYR A 85 -13.28 9.47 -0.47
C TYR A 85 -12.13 8.47 -0.28
N THR A 86 -11.06 8.58 -1.06
CA THR A 86 -9.87 7.73 -0.92
C THR A 86 -9.14 8.02 0.40
N ALA A 87 -9.01 9.27 0.80
CA ALA A 87 -8.38 9.63 2.07
C ALA A 87 -9.15 9.06 3.27
N LEU A 88 -10.48 9.17 3.28
CA LEU A 88 -11.33 8.59 4.31
C LEU A 88 -11.21 7.06 4.32
N PHE A 89 -11.28 6.42 3.16
CA PHE A 89 -11.13 4.98 3.02
C PHE A 89 -9.76 4.51 3.53
N ALA A 90 -8.68 5.17 3.10
CA ALA A 90 -7.33 4.83 3.52
C ALA A 90 -7.15 4.96 5.04
N LEU A 91 -7.73 5.98 5.66
CA LEU A 91 -7.69 6.15 7.11
C LEU A 91 -8.46 5.05 7.86
N VAL A 92 -9.69 4.76 7.43
CA VAL A 92 -10.55 3.73 8.06
C VAL A 92 -9.94 2.35 7.90
N SER A 93 -9.50 2.00 6.69
CA SER A 93 -8.87 0.71 6.42
C SER A 93 -7.53 0.55 7.13
N LEU A 94 -6.70 1.60 7.19
CA LEU A 94 -5.45 1.61 7.96
C LEU A 94 -5.70 1.23 9.42
N ILE A 95 -6.67 1.89 10.08
CA ILE A 95 -6.98 1.62 11.49
C ILE A 95 -7.51 0.19 11.65
N ALA A 96 -8.48 -0.20 10.84
CA ALA A 96 -9.11 -1.51 10.94
C ALA A 96 -8.12 -2.65 10.68
N ILE A 97 -7.36 -2.59 9.59
CA ILE A 97 -6.40 -3.63 9.23
C ILE A 97 -5.35 -3.80 10.33
N ASN A 98 -4.75 -2.70 10.80
CA ASN A 98 -3.67 -2.80 11.79
C ASN A 98 -4.21 -3.25 13.17
N LEU A 99 -5.39 -2.80 13.58
CA LEU A 99 -6.02 -3.23 14.82
C LEU A 99 -6.29 -4.74 14.82
N PHE A 100 -6.97 -5.24 13.78
CA PHE A 100 -7.31 -6.66 13.69
C PHE A 100 -6.06 -7.52 13.46
N ALA A 101 -5.15 -7.10 12.58
CA ALA A 101 -3.93 -7.86 12.31
C ALA A 101 -3.05 -7.98 13.56
N PHE A 102 -2.87 -6.90 14.32
CA PHE A 102 -2.10 -6.92 15.56
C PHE A 102 -2.79 -7.79 16.63
N THR A 103 -4.09 -7.66 16.80
CA THR A 103 -4.86 -8.45 17.78
C THR A 103 -4.76 -9.95 17.48
N ILE A 104 -4.95 -10.35 16.21
CA ILE A 104 -4.83 -11.75 15.79
C ILE A 104 -3.39 -12.23 15.93
N ALA A 105 -2.39 -11.43 15.53
CA ALA A 105 -0.98 -11.77 15.68
C ALA A 105 -0.62 -11.99 17.15
N TYR A 106 -1.05 -11.09 18.04
CA TYR A 106 -0.81 -11.20 19.47
C TYR A 106 -1.46 -12.48 20.06
N ALA A 107 -2.69 -12.80 19.67
CA ALA A 107 -3.34 -14.03 20.05
C ALA A 107 -2.59 -15.27 19.56
N LEU A 108 -2.14 -15.27 18.29
CA LEU A 108 -1.42 -16.40 17.68
C LEU A 108 0.02 -16.60 18.20
N THR A 109 0.58 -15.64 18.92
CA THR A 109 1.88 -15.80 19.61
C THR A 109 1.77 -16.46 20.99
N GLN A 110 0.56 -16.67 21.52
CA GLN A 110 0.31 -17.24 22.87
C GLN A 110 0.47 -18.78 22.94
N LYS A 111 1.18 -19.41 22.02
CA LYS A 111 1.53 -20.87 22.06
C LYS A 111 0.32 -21.80 22.20
N PHE A 112 -0.72 -21.67 21.37
CA PHE A 112 -1.81 -22.66 21.33
C PHE A 112 -1.69 -23.63 20.13
N LYS A 113 -2.33 -24.79 20.23
CA LYS A 113 -2.29 -25.82 19.17
C LYS A 113 -3.01 -25.31 17.92
N GLY A 114 -2.43 -25.53 16.73
CA GLY A 114 -3.05 -25.18 15.46
C GLY A 114 -2.68 -23.78 14.92
N THR A 115 -1.80 -23.02 15.58
CA THR A 115 -1.39 -21.66 15.17
C THR A 115 -0.99 -21.58 13.69
N ASN A 116 -0.30 -22.58 13.15
CA ASN A 116 0.13 -22.56 11.74
C ASN A 116 -1.05 -22.68 10.78
N VAL A 117 -2.11 -23.43 11.13
CA VAL A 117 -3.33 -23.53 10.33
C VAL A 117 -4.02 -22.19 10.26
N PHE A 118 -4.18 -21.50 11.41
CA PHE A 118 -4.77 -20.16 11.44
C PHE A 118 -3.95 -19.15 10.63
N ARG A 119 -2.61 -19.16 10.75
CA ARG A 119 -1.73 -18.32 9.92
C ARG A 119 -1.98 -18.53 8.43
N THR A 120 -2.06 -19.77 7.99
CA THR A 120 -2.33 -20.11 6.58
C THR A 120 -3.70 -19.63 6.14
N VAL A 121 -4.75 -19.91 6.91
CA VAL A 121 -6.14 -19.53 6.57
C VAL A 121 -6.30 -18.02 6.45
N PHE A 122 -5.75 -17.25 7.40
CA PHE A 122 -5.82 -15.79 7.33
C PHE A 122 -4.97 -15.20 6.20
N PHE A 123 -3.89 -15.86 5.79
CA PHE A 123 -3.02 -15.38 4.72
C PHE A 123 -3.58 -15.68 3.31
N LEU A 124 -4.36 -16.75 3.14
CA LEU A 124 -4.90 -17.18 1.85
C LEU A 124 -5.60 -16.08 1.04
N PRO A 125 -6.46 -15.23 1.63
CA PRO A 125 -7.16 -14.19 0.89
C PRO A 125 -6.22 -13.22 0.16
N ASN A 126 -5.04 -12.95 0.71
CA ASN A 126 -4.06 -12.05 0.12
C ASN A 126 -3.46 -12.58 -1.20
N LEU A 127 -3.53 -13.88 -1.45
CA LEU A 127 -3.02 -14.52 -2.67
C LEU A 127 -4.00 -14.41 -3.85
N ILE A 128 -5.24 -14.02 -3.59
CA ILE A 128 -6.29 -13.92 -4.61
C ILE A 128 -6.24 -12.52 -5.22
N GLY A 129 -6.29 -12.45 -6.55
CA GLY A 129 -6.27 -11.17 -7.27
C GLY A 129 -7.47 -10.27 -6.93
N GLY A 130 -7.21 -8.96 -6.81
CA GLY A 130 -8.20 -7.98 -6.36
C GLY A 130 -9.47 -7.93 -7.20
N ILE A 131 -9.37 -8.08 -8.51
CA ILE A 131 -10.51 -8.11 -9.43
C ILE A 131 -11.41 -9.33 -9.12
N VAL A 132 -10.82 -10.52 -8.98
CA VAL A 132 -11.57 -11.75 -8.68
C VAL A 132 -12.30 -11.62 -7.34
N LEU A 133 -11.58 -11.12 -6.32
CA LEU A 133 -12.19 -10.86 -5.00
C LEU A 133 -13.32 -9.85 -5.08
N GLY A 134 -13.14 -8.75 -5.80
CA GLY A 134 -14.16 -7.72 -5.96
C GLY A 134 -15.46 -8.29 -6.52
N TYR A 135 -15.40 -9.11 -7.57
CA TYR A 135 -16.59 -9.76 -8.13
C TYR A 135 -17.22 -10.78 -7.18
N ILE A 136 -16.43 -11.62 -6.51
CA ILE A 136 -16.97 -12.59 -5.54
C ILE A 136 -17.71 -11.86 -4.42
N TRP A 137 -17.07 -10.83 -3.84
CA TRP A 137 -17.67 -10.06 -2.76
C TRP A 137 -18.89 -9.24 -3.20
N SER A 138 -18.91 -8.71 -4.44
CA SER A 138 -20.10 -8.08 -5.02
C SER A 138 -21.30 -9.04 -5.02
N MET A 139 -21.10 -10.28 -5.48
CA MET A 139 -22.15 -11.30 -5.46
C MET A 139 -22.63 -11.65 -4.04
N ILE A 140 -21.69 -11.75 -3.09
CA ILE A 140 -22.02 -12.04 -1.68
C ILE A 140 -22.84 -10.90 -1.07
N PHE A 141 -22.38 -9.66 -1.22
CA PHE A 141 -23.06 -8.50 -0.67
C PHE A 141 -24.42 -8.28 -1.31
N ASP A 142 -24.52 -8.38 -2.64
CA ASP A 142 -25.80 -8.23 -3.34
C ASP A 142 -26.79 -9.33 -2.95
N GLY A 143 -26.31 -10.57 -2.72
CA GLY A 143 -27.15 -11.66 -2.21
C GLY A 143 -27.71 -11.39 -0.80
N ILE A 144 -26.97 -10.65 0.03
CA ILE A 144 -27.44 -10.22 1.36
C ILE A 144 -28.39 -9.02 1.24
N LEU A 145 -27.99 -8.01 0.46
CA LEU A 145 -28.66 -6.72 0.33
C LEU A 145 -29.97 -6.77 -0.45
N ILE A 146 -30.17 -7.79 -1.31
CA ILE A 146 -31.40 -7.96 -2.07
C ILE A 146 -32.64 -8.03 -1.17
N LYS A 147 -32.49 -8.54 0.07
CA LYS A 147 -33.57 -8.56 1.06
C LYS A 147 -34.04 -7.16 1.48
N TYR A 148 -33.19 -6.15 1.28
CA TYR A 148 -33.44 -4.75 1.59
C TYR A 148 -33.72 -3.92 0.33
N ASN A 149 -33.93 -4.56 -0.83
CA ASN A 149 -34.12 -3.93 -2.14
C ASN A 149 -32.99 -2.95 -2.53
N THR A 150 -31.74 -3.28 -2.16
CA THR A 150 -30.56 -2.46 -2.44
C THR A 150 -29.36 -3.31 -2.84
N SER A 151 -28.27 -2.68 -3.26
CA SER A 151 -27.00 -3.33 -3.61
C SER A 151 -25.82 -2.42 -3.30
N VAL A 152 -24.60 -2.96 -3.37
CA VAL A 152 -23.37 -2.17 -3.13
C VAL A 152 -23.16 -1.04 -4.15
N VAL A 153 -23.79 -1.14 -5.33
CA VAL A 153 -23.69 -0.14 -6.40
C VAL A 153 -24.81 0.91 -6.38
N LEU A 154 -25.85 0.72 -5.55
CA LEU A 154 -26.99 1.64 -5.48
C LEU A 154 -26.82 2.70 -4.39
N GLU A 155 -26.07 2.39 -3.33
CA GLU A 155 -25.85 3.34 -2.23
C GLU A 155 -24.36 3.45 -1.86
N THR A 156 -23.87 4.67 -1.77
CA THR A 156 -22.48 5.00 -1.41
C THR A 156 -22.05 4.36 -0.09
N LYS A 157 -22.94 4.32 0.90
CA LYS A 157 -22.67 3.75 2.21
C LYS A 157 -22.32 2.25 2.14
N TYR A 158 -23.11 1.48 1.39
CA TYR A 158 -22.86 0.04 1.24
C TYR A 158 -21.62 -0.23 0.39
N GLY A 159 -21.38 0.57 -0.66
CA GLY A 159 -20.16 0.50 -1.44
C GLY A 159 -18.91 0.78 -0.59
N PHE A 160 -18.96 1.81 0.27
CA PHE A 160 -17.85 2.16 1.16
C PHE A 160 -17.50 1.02 2.14
N TRP A 161 -18.51 0.56 2.90
CA TRP A 161 -18.28 -0.50 3.89
C TRP A 161 -17.98 -1.85 3.23
N GLY A 162 -18.56 -2.12 2.07
CA GLY A 162 -18.24 -3.29 1.25
C GLY A 162 -16.75 -3.31 0.88
N LEU A 163 -16.20 -2.19 0.40
CA LEU A 163 -14.77 -2.04 0.12
C LEU A 163 -13.91 -2.21 1.38
N VAL A 164 -14.30 -1.60 2.49
CA VAL A 164 -13.56 -1.72 3.77
C VAL A 164 -13.51 -3.17 4.23
N ILE A 165 -14.66 -3.87 4.25
CA ILE A 165 -14.73 -5.28 4.68
C ILE A 165 -13.88 -6.17 3.77
N LEU A 166 -14.02 -6.02 2.45
CA LEU A 166 -13.27 -6.80 1.47
C LEU A 166 -11.76 -6.62 1.66
N VAL A 167 -11.30 -5.36 1.72
CA VAL A 167 -9.86 -5.05 1.81
C VAL A 167 -9.29 -5.45 3.17
N CYS A 168 -10.04 -5.28 4.25
CA CYS A 168 -9.66 -5.78 5.57
C CYS A 168 -9.48 -7.29 5.55
N TRP A 169 -10.48 -8.04 5.05
CA TRP A 169 -10.39 -9.49 4.95
C TRP A 169 -9.20 -9.96 4.10
N GLN A 170 -8.90 -9.26 3.02
CA GLN A 170 -7.77 -9.57 2.14
C GLN A 170 -6.41 -9.27 2.79
N GLN A 171 -6.26 -8.15 3.50
CA GLN A 171 -4.94 -7.66 3.92
C GLN A 171 -4.58 -8.00 5.37
N ILE A 172 -5.55 -8.28 6.25
CA ILE A 172 -5.30 -8.57 7.66
C ILE A 172 -4.29 -9.70 7.83
N GLY A 173 -4.39 -10.78 7.06
CA GLY A 173 -3.50 -11.93 7.17
C GLY A 173 -2.06 -11.63 6.80
N TYR A 174 -1.84 -10.80 5.79
CA TYR A 174 -0.50 -10.37 5.40
C TYR A 174 0.15 -9.49 6.49
N MET A 175 -0.56 -8.50 7.00
CA MET A 175 -0.07 -7.64 8.08
C MET A 175 0.13 -8.43 9.38
N MET A 176 -0.75 -9.39 9.67
CA MET A 176 -0.64 -10.30 10.82
C MET A 176 0.69 -11.06 10.82
N ILE A 177 1.16 -11.55 9.68
CA ILE A 177 2.46 -12.26 9.59
C ILE A 177 3.62 -11.33 9.95
N ILE A 178 3.60 -10.07 9.49
CA ILE A 178 4.62 -9.08 9.84
C ILE A 178 4.60 -8.79 11.34
N TYR A 179 3.42 -8.64 11.92
CA TYR A 179 3.26 -8.45 13.37
C TYR A 179 3.73 -9.66 14.16
N ILE A 180 3.45 -10.90 13.72
CA ILE A 180 3.93 -12.11 14.37
C ILE A 180 5.46 -12.12 14.40
N ALA A 181 6.12 -11.78 13.30
CA ALA A 181 7.58 -11.71 13.24
C ALA A 181 8.13 -10.67 14.23
N GLY A 182 7.53 -9.48 14.31
CA GLY A 182 7.90 -8.46 15.28
C GLY A 182 7.66 -8.86 16.73
N LEU A 183 6.53 -9.51 17.02
CA LEU A 183 6.22 -9.99 18.37
C LEU A 183 7.16 -11.11 18.83
N GLN A 184 7.61 -11.97 17.91
CA GLN A 184 8.57 -13.04 18.20
C GLN A 184 10.01 -12.53 18.33
N ALA A 185 10.31 -11.34 17.87
CA ALA A 185 11.62 -10.70 18.01
C ALA A 185 11.81 -10.02 19.37
N VAL A 186 10.76 -9.86 20.17
CA VAL A 186 10.87 -9.29 21.52
C VAL A 186 11.66 -10.25 22.43
N PRO A 187 12.78 -9.81 23.07
CA PRO A 187 13.58 -10.65 23.94
C PRO A 187 12.77 -11.21 25.13
N GLU A 188 12.88 -12.52 25.39
CA GLU A 188 12.16 -13.16 26.50
C GLU A 188 12.59 -12.59 27.84
N ASP A 189 13.88 -12.25 28.01
CA ASP A 189 14.44 -11.63 29.22
C ASP A 189 13.72 -10.34 29.61
N MET A 190 13.31 -9.51 28.63
CA MET A 190 12.55 -8.29 28.90
C MET A 190 11.14 -8.60 29.42
N LEU A 191 10.53 -9.66 28.92
CA LEU A 191 9.19 -10.08 29.34
C LEU A 191 9.24 -10.73 30.74
N GLU A 192 10.33 -11.44 31.07
CA GLU A 192 10.56 -12.02 32.38
C GLU A 192 10.86 -10.94 33.42
N ALA A 193 11.73 -9.98 33.10
CA ALA A 193 11.99 -8.83 33.97
C ALA A 193 10.72 -8.08 34.32
N ALA A 194 9.87 -7.78 33.33
CA ALA A 194 8.58 -7.13 33.57
C ALA A 194 7.65 -7.94 34.50
N ARG A 195 7.70 -9.27 34.44
CA ARG A 195 6.93 -10.15 35.35
C ARG A 195 7.50 -10.12 36.77
N ILE A 196 8.83 -10.13 36.90
CA ILE A 196 9.51 -10.03 38.22
C ILE A 196 9.18 -8.68 38.88
N ASP A 197 9.13 -7.59 38.10
CA ASP A 197 8.72 -6.25 38.55
C ASP A 197 7.22 -6.12 38.88
N GLY A 198 6.44 -7.21 38.76
CA GLY A 198 5.02 -7.23 39.06
C GLY A 198 4.09 -6.59 38.03
N ALA A 199 4.57 -6.38 36.79
CA ALA A 199 3.77 -5.82 35.72
C ALA A 199 2.66 -6.80 35.28
N ASN A 200 1.42 -6.33 35.20
CA ASN A 200 0.32 -7.11 34.65
C ASN A 200 0.45 -7.21 33.11
N ARG A 201 -0.36 -8.11 32.50
CA ARG A 201 -0.30 -8.36 31.04
C ARG A 201 -0.52 -7.12 30.19
N TRP A 202 -1.39 -6.20 30.65
CA TRP A 202 -1.69 -4.95 29.95
C TRP A 202 -0.50 -3.96 30.04
N GLN A 203 0.10 -3.85 31.21
CA GLN A 203 1.31 -3.05 31.42
C GLN A 203 2.48 -3.57 30.59
N THR A 204 2.70 -4.89 30.59
CA THR A 204 3.72 -5.53 29.75
C THR A 204 3.48 -5.26 28.26
N LEU A 205 2.21 -5.37 27.79
CA LEU A 205 1.87 -5.09 26.40
C LEU A 205 2.24 -3.65 26.00
N TRP A 206 1.79 -2.66 26.78
CA TRP A 206 1.97 -1.24 26.41
C TRP A 206 3.35 -0.69 26.68
N ARG A 207 4.05 -1.15 27.73
CA ARG A 207 5.34 -0.60 28.16
C ARG A 207 6.55 -1.38 27.64
N VAL A 208 6.36 -2.65 27.30
CA VAL A 208 7.47 -3.52 26.84
C VAL A 208 7.22 -3.98 25.42
N THR A 209 6.09 -4.68 25.15
CA THR A 209 5.87 -5.33 23.85
C THR A 209 5.69 -4.31 22.72
N ILE A 210 4.74 -3.37 22.84
CA ILE A 210 4.45 -2.39 21.78
C ILE A 210 5.68 -1.56 21.40
N PRO A 211 6.48 -0.98 22.35
CA PRO A 211 7.69 -0.24 21.99
C PRO A 211 8.72 -1.08 21.21
N ASN A 212 8.90 -2.35 21.57
CA ASN A 212 9.81 -3.24 20.85
C ASN A 212 9.29 -3.67 19.48
N VAL A 213 7.98 -3.70 19.28
CA VAL A 213 7.33 -4.06 18.00
C VAL A 213 7.12 -2.82 17.10
N MET A 214 7.50 -1.61 17.56
CA MET A 214 7.32 -0.37 16.77
C MET A 214 7.85 -0.45 15.32
N PRO A 215 9.01 -1.08 15.01
CA PRO A 215 9.44 -1.22 13.63
C PRO A 215 8.43 -1.97 12.75
N SER A 216 7.83 -3.05 13.26
CA SER A 216 6.78 -3.79 12.54
C SER A 216 5.49 -2.98 12.40
N ILE A 217 5.11 -2.23 13.44
CA ILE A 217 3.97 -1.30 13.38
C ILE A 217 4.19 -0.26 12.29
N THR A 218 5.37 0.34 12.23
CA THR A 218 5.74 1.33 11.20
C THR A 218 5.58 0.75 9.79
N ILE A 219 6.11 -0.45 9.57
CA ILE A 219 6.03 -1.13 8.26
C ILE A 219 4.56 -1.43 7.91
N CYS A 220 3.79 -2.01 8.82
CA CYS A 220 2.38 -2.34 8.58
C CYS A 220 1.53 -1.10 8.31
N MET A 221 1.73 -0.02 9.07
CA MET A 221 1.04 1.26 8.83
C MET A 221 1.40 1.85 7.47
N PHE A 222 2.69 1.82 7.09
CA PHE A 222 3.14 2.30 5.78
C PHE A 222 2.51 1.51 4.63
N LEU A 223 2.54 0.17 4.72
CA LEU A 223 1.96 -0.70 3.70
C LEU A 223 0.44 -0.54 3.60
N SER A 224 -0.27 -0.52 4.73
CA SER A 224 -1.73 -0.33 4.75
C SER A 224 -2.14 1.02 4.16
N LEU A 225 -1.42 2.08 4.49
CA LEU A 225 -1.68 3.42 3.99
C LEU A 225 -1.48 3.50 2.48
N THR A 226 -0.33 3.04 2.00
CA THR A 226 -0.01 3.08 0.56
C THR A 226 -0.94 2.18 -0.26
N ASN A 227 -1.30 1.00 0.25
CA ASN A 227 -2.27 0.11 -0.41
C ASN A 227 -3.67 0.73 -0.46
N GLY A 228 -4.10 1.40 0.62
CA GLY A 228 -5.39 2.09 0.66
C GLY A 228 -5.50 3.20 -0.41
N PHE A 229 -4.46 4.02 -0.57
CA PHE A 229 -4.46 5.05 -1.61
C PHE A 229 -4.40 4.49 -3.03
N LYS A 230 -3.69 3.39 -3.25
CA LYS A 230 -3.50 2.76 -4.58
C LYS A 230 -4.63 1.79 -4.96
N LEU A 231 -5.67 1.65 -4.14
CA LEU A 231 -6.73 0.69 -4.37
C LEU A 231 -7.44 0.96 -5.70
N PHE A 232 -7.34 0.01 -6.64
CA PHE A 232 -7.93 0.07 -7.96
C PHE A 232 -8.79 -1.16 -8.26
N ASP A 233 -8.21 -2.35 -8.24
CA ASP A 233 -8.83 -3.59 -8.68
C ASP A 233 -10.14 -3.89 -7.95
N GLN A 234 -10.13 -3.79 -6.63
CA GLN A 234 -11.31 -4.06 -5.80
C GLN A 234 -12.38 -2.99 -6.00
N ASN A 235 -12.00 -1.72 -6.16
CA ASN A 235 -12.95 -0.64 -6.41
C ASN A 235 -13.61 -0.79 -7.78
N LEU A 236 -12.82 -1.14 -8.82
CA LEU A 236 -13.35 -1.41 -10.15
C LEU A 236 -14.33 -2.58 -10.13
N ALA A 237 -13.96 -3.71 -9.51
CA ALA A 237 -14.75 -4.94 -9.57
C ALA A 237 -15.95 -4.95 -8.62
N LEU A 238 -15.88 -4.28 -7.46
CA LEU A 238 -16.98 -4.26 -6.48
C LEU A 238 -18.05 -3.24 -6.83
N THR A 239 -17.68 -2.00 -7.17
CA THR A 239 -18.62 -0.90 -7.34
C THR A 239 -18.51 -0.18 -8.69
N ASP A 240 -17.38 -0.30 -9.40
CA ASP A 240 -17.06 0.53 -10.57
C ASP A 240 -17.24 2.04 -10.32
N GLY A 241 -17.07 2.45 -9.05
CA GLY A 241 -17.27 3.82 -8.61
C GLY A 241 -18.73 4.23 -8.38
N ARG A 242 -19.72 3.37 -8.65
CA ARG A 242 -21.16 3.65 -8.50
C ARG A 242 -21.56 3.81 -7.02
N PRO A 243 -22.68 4.49 -6.71
CA PRO A 243 -23.66 5.08 -7.63
C PRO A 243 -23.20 6.40 -8.27
N PHE A 244 -23.99 6.86 -9.24
CA PHE A 244 -23.84 8.19 -9.82
C PHE A 244 -24.66 9.20 -9.02
N GLN A 245 -24.08 10.39 -8.78
CA GLN A 245 -24.78 11.52 -8.18
C GLN A 245 -24.64 12.74 -9.07
N GLN A 246 -25.77 13.36 -9.41
CA GLN A 246 -25.80 14.62 -10.14
C GLN A 246 -25.59 15.77 -9.16
N LEU A 247 -24.66 16.66 -9.49
CA LEU A 247 -24.39 17.88 -8.74
C LEU A 247 -25.31 19.00 -9.21
N GLY A 248 -25.49 20.04 -8.37
CA GLY A 248 -26.35 21.17 -8.71
C GLY A 248 -25.91 21.99 -9.92
N ASN A 249 -24.68 21.83 -10.40
CA ASN A 249 -24.13 22.43 -11.61
C ASN A 249 -24.37 21.56 -12.87
N GLY A 250 -25.10 20.44 -12.78
CA GLY A 250 -25.39 19.53 -13.87
C GLY A 250 -24.32 18.46 -14.14
N GLU A 251 -23.18 18.52 -13.47
CA GLU A 251 -22.14 17.49 -13.57
C GLU A 251 -22.51 16.24 -12.76
N THR A 252 -22.05 15.09 -13.22
CA THR A 252 -22.31 13.81 -12.58
C THR A 252 -21.00 13.24 -12.04
N ILE A 253 -21.00 12.87 -10.77
CA ILE A 253 -19.86 12.19 -10.12
C ILE A 253 -20.20 10.74 -9.79
N LYS A 254 -19.17 9.91 -9.73
CA LYS A 254 -19.22 8.54 -9.21
C LYS A 254 -18.87 8.58 -7.71
N THR A 255 -19.81 8.23 -6.84
CA THR A 255 -19.68 8.50 -5.40
C THR A 255 -18.78 7.53 -4.63
N THR A 256 -18.51 6.34 -5.17
CA THR A 256 -17.55 5.38 -4.59
C THR A 256 -16.28 5.26 -5.41
N GLU A 257 -16.05 6.18 -6.36
CA GLU A 257 -14.85 6.18 -7.18
C GLU A 257 -13.64 6.64 -6.36
N MET A 258 -12.62 5.79 -6.33
CA MET A 258 -11.34 6.13 -5.68
C MET A 258 -10.38 6.79 -6.67
N LEU A 259 -9.35 7.47 -6.15
CA LEU A 259 -8.38 8.24 -6.94
C LEU A 259 -7.75 7.43 -8.08
N ALA A 260 -7.32 6.21 -7.80
CA ALA A 260 -6.69 5.38 -8.83
C ALA A 260 -7.65 5.05 -9.97
N LEU A 261 -8.91 4.74 -9.65
CA LEU A 261 -9.95 4.48 -10.65
C LEU A 261 -10.33 5.75 -11.43
N ASN A 262 -10.45 6.91 -10.75
CA ASN A 262 -10.72 8.20 -11.40
C ASN A 262 -9.62 8.57 -12.41
N ILE A 263 -8.35 8.35 -12.04
CA ILE A 263 -7.21 8.59 -12.94
C ILE A 263 -7.31 7.70 -14.18
N VAL A 264 -7.56 6.41 -14.01
CA VAL A 264 -7.68 5.46 -15.14
C VAL A 264 -8.88 5.82 -16.03
N ASN A 265 -10.01 6.19 -15.45
CA ASN A 265 -11.20 6.63 -16.19
C ASN A 265 -10.92 7.93 -16.97
N ALA A 266 -10.11 8.85 -16.44
CA ALA A 266 -9.71 10.06 -17.15
C ALA A 266 -8.90 9.79 -18.43
N PHE A 267 -8.19 8.67 -18.52
CA PHE A 267 -7.52 8.23 -19.75
C PHE A 267 -8.48 7.54 -20.74
N GLY A 268 -9.50 6.82 -20.24
CA GLY A 268 -10.41 6.00 -21.04
C GLY A 268 -11.62 6.77 -21.59
N THR A 269 -12.24 7.62 -20.77
CA THR A 269 -13.46 8.38 -21.11
C THR A 269 -13.22 9.49 -22.13
N SER A 270 -11.98 9.89 -22.31
CA SER A 270 -11.62 10.94 -23.27
C SER A 270 -11.60 10.44 -24.70
N GLY A 271 -12.68 9.85 -25.20
CA GLY A 271 -12.81 9.36 -26.58
C GLY A 271 -12.52 10.40 -27.69
N GLY A 272 -12.00 11.54 -27.36
CA GLY A 272 -11.52 12.67 -28.15
C GLY A 272 -10.78 13.70 -27.31
N GLY A 273 -10.60 13.48 -26.00
CA GLY A 273 -10.16 14.48 -25.07
C GLY A 273 -8.65 14.49 -24.77
N ASN A 274 -8.26 15.49 -24.01
CA ASN A 274 -6.91 15.72 -23.56
C ASN A 274 -6.50 14.74 -22.44
N ARG A 275 -5.67 13.75 -22.76
CA ARG A 275 -5.11 12.80 -21.78
C ARG A 275 -4.10 13.47 -20.83
N GLY A 276 -3.66 14.69 -21.12
CA GLY A 276 -2.78 15.47 -20.25
C GLY A 276 -3.42 15.77 -18.89
N VAL A 277 -4.75 15.92 -18.80
CA VAL A 277 -5.46 16.08 -17.53
C VAL A 277 -5.36 14.81 -16.67
N GLY A 278 -5.59 13.63 -17.26
CA GLY A 278 -5.39 12.34 -16.58
C GLY A 278 -3.95 12.17 -16.08
N GLN A 279 -2.98 12.59 -16.91
CA GLN A 279 -1.57 12.56 -16.53
C GLN A 279 -1.25 13.53 -15.39
N ALA A 280 -1.81 14.75 -15.40
CA ALA A 280 -1.68 15.73 -14.31
C ALA A 280 -2.28 15.18 -12.99
N LYS A 281 -3.47 14.56 -13.05
CA LYS A 281 -4.08 13.87 -11.90
C LYS A 281 -3.16 12.79 -11.33
N ALA A 282 -2.52 11.98 -12.20
CA ALA A 282 -1.58 10.94 -11.78
C ALA A 282 -0.34 11.52 -11.10
N VAL A 283 0.20 12.65 -11.59
CA VAL A 283 1.35 13.35 -10.98
C VAL A 283 0.96 13.93 -9.61
N ILE A 284 -0.19 14.58 -9.49
CA ILE A 284 -0.70 15.07 -8.19
C ILE A 284 -0.85 13.91 -7.21
N PHE A 285 -1.46 12.82 -7.64
CA PHE A 285 -1.61 11.60 -6.83
C PHE A 285 -0.26 11.07 -6.34
N PHE A 286 0.74 10.96 -7.22
CA PHE A 286 2.08 10.51 -6.85
C PHE A 286 2.71 11.42 -5.78
N ILE A 287 2.64 12.74 -5.96
CA ILE A 287 3.20 13.71 -5.01
C ILE A 287 2.50 13.60 -3.65
N VAL A 288 1.17 13.52 -3.63
CA VAL A 288 0.38 13.41 -2.39
C VAL A 288 0.71 12.12 -1.65
N VAL A 289 0.68 10.97 -2.34
CA VAL A 289 0.98 9.67 -1.71
C VAL A 289 2.41 9.62 -1.19
N ALA A 290 3.37 10.14 -1.96
CA ALA A 290 4.78 10.21 -1.53
C ALA A 290 4.92 11.12 -0.28
N ALA A 291 4.31 12.30 -0.27
CA ALA A 291 4.35 13.20 0.86
C ALA A 291 3.74 12.58 2.14
N ILE A 292 2.53 12.03 2.04
CA ILE A 292 1.86 11.37 3.17
C ILE A 292 2.69 10.19 3.69
N SER A 293 3.25 9.38 2.78
CA SER A 293 4.07 8.22 3.13
C SER A 293 5.37 8.62 3.83
N ILE A 294 6.04 9.69 3.37
CA ILE A 294 7.25 10.22 4.00
C ILE A 294 6.93 10.78 5.39
N ILE A 295 5.87 11.57 5.52
CA ILE A 295 5.43 12.15 6.81
C ILE A 295 5.12 11.03 7.80
N GLN A 296 4.34 10.03 7.39
CA GLN A 296 3.98 8.89 8.24
C GLN A 296 5.24 8.12 8.68
N LEU A 297 6.15 7.83 7.75
CA LEU A 297 7.39 7.11 8.05
C LEU A 297 8.27 7.88 9.05
N GLN A 298 8.43 9.19 8.86
CA GLN A 298 9.21 10.03 9.77
C GLN A 298 8.57 10.13 11.17
N ALA A 299 7.22 10.26 11.22
CA ALA A 299 6.49 10.32 12.49
C ALA A 299 6.58 9.01 13.27
N SER A 300 6.53 7.86 12.58
CA SER A 300 6.63 6.55 13.21
C SER A 300 8.06 6.23 13.66
N ARG A 301 9.08 6.50 12.85
CA ARG A 301 10.49 6.26 13.19
C ARG A 301 10.96 7.01 14.44
N ARG A 302 10.38 8.18 14.72
CA ARG A 302 10.71 8.94 15.96
C ARG A 302 10.30 8.21 17.25
N LYS A 303 9.42 7.21 17.15
CA LYS A 303 8.92 6.40 18.28
C LYS A 303 9.59 5.02 18.35
N GLU A 304 10.45 4.69 17.39
CA GLU A 304 11.20 3.43 17.38
C GLU A 304 12.33 3.52 18.42
N VAL A 305 12.40 2.50 19.29
CA VAL A 305 13.55 2.32 20.19
C VAL A 305 14.69 1.80 19.33
N GLN A 306 15.78 2.56 19.23
CA GLN A 306 17.00 2.07 18.58
C GLN A 306 17.60 1.00 19.50
N GLN A 307 17.61 -0.23 19.05
CA GLN A 307 18.29 -1.37 19.66
C GLN A 307 19.76 -1.40 19.23
#